data_65b1a95b5f0978d3960889a4da85b915
#
_entry.id   65b1a95b5f0978d3960889a4da85b915
#
_cell.length_a   1.000
_cell.length_b   1.000
_cell.length_c   1.000
_cell.angle_alpha   90.00
_cell.angle_beta   90.00
_cell.angle_gamma   90.00
#
_symmetry.space_group_name_H-M   'P 1'
#
loop_
_entity.id
_entity.type
_entity.pdbx_description
1 polymer ?
#
loop_
_entity_poly.entity_id
_entity_poly.type
_entity_poly.pdbx_seq_one_letter_code
_entity_poly.pdbx_strand_id
1 'polypeptide(L)'
;MPAERRVTGRKLGLIAGGGDLPLAVAARCEAEGRPIFVIRLEGFADPHLVRWPGDDFGMARIGGILKALKAEGCEVVCLAGNVSRPDFKTLKPDLKGASVLPGIVAAATKGDDALLRKILSVFEAEGLAVEGADDILGGETLGAGALGRAAPTPEQLLDLRKALHVAEKSGELDIGQGAVVCDGLVLAVEAQEGTDAMLSRVAGLPADLRGSAGAFKGALGKAPKPIQDLRVDMPVIGARTVELAAAAGLAGIGGVAGKLILIDRAAIIAAADRLGLFVWGEDRS
;
A
#
# COMPACT_ATOMS: atom_id res chain seq x y z
N MET A 1 13.54 -8.69 -23.54
CA MET A 1 14.55 -7.82 -22.94
C MET A 1 13.84 -6.72 -22.18
N PRO A 2 13.60 -6.81 -20.86
CA PRO A 2 13.11 -5.70 -20.07
C PRO A 2 14.29 -4.87 -19.60
N ALA A 3 14.09 -3.56 -19.67
CA ALA A 3 15.08 -2.55 -19.47
C ALA A 3 15.63 -2.54 -18.03
N GLU A 4 16.90 -2.80 -17.91
CA GLU A 4 17.74 -2.29 -16.84
C GLU A 4 17.68 -0.75 -16.86
N ARG A 5 16.93 -0.17 -15.97
CA ARG A 5 17.20 1.15 -15.43
C ARG A 5 16.84 1.15 -13.95
N ARG A 6 17.68 0.52 -13.14
CA ARG A 6 17.81 0.94 -11.75
C ARG A 6 18.23 2.40 -11.79
N VAL A 7 17.34 3.28 -11.38
CA VAL A 7 17.60 4.72 -11.22
C VAL A 7 18.37 4.93 -9.91
N THR A 8 19.46 4.20 -9.75
CA THR A 8 20.40 4.37 -8.64
C THR A 8 21.17 5.65 -8.89
N GLY A 9 20.92 6.67 -8.07
CA GLY A 9 21.69 7.93 -8.05
C GLY A 9 20.85 9.19 -8.09
N ARG A 10 19.65 9.21 -8.66
CA ARG A 10 18.79 10.42 -8.68
C ARG A 10 18.16 10.65 -7.29
N LYS A 11 18.20 11.90 -6.80
CA LYS A 11 17.61 12.26 -5.52
C LYS A 11 16.10 12.07 -5.55
N LEU A 12 15.60 11.31 -4.57
CA LEU A 12 14.18 10.98 -4.43
C LEU A 12 13.47 12.01 -3.56
N GLY A 13 12.34 12.54 -4.04
CA GLY A 13 11.34 13.22 -3.23
C GLY A 13 10.28 12.22 -2.78
N LEU A 14 10.22 11.89 -1.51
CA LEU A 14 9.20 10.98 -0.96
C LEU A 14 8.01 11.79 -0.44
N ILE A 15 6.85 11.65 -1.07
CA ILE A 15 5.57 12.20 -0.57
C ILE A 15 4.98 11.18 0.37
N ALA A 16 5.11 11.43 1.67
CA ALA A 16 4.81 10.47 2.71
C ALA A 16 3.42 10.69 3.34
N GLY A 17 2.53 9.74 3.14
CA GLY A 17 1.30 9.56 3.90
C GLY A 17 1.51 8.73 5.17
N GLY A 18 0.47 8.07 5.66
CA GLY A 18 0.48 7.21 6.83
C GLY A 18 0.88 5.77 6.55
N GLY A 19 1.13 5.01 7.63
CA GLY A 19 1.50 3.59 7.58
C GLY A 19 2.99 3.34 7.38
N ASP A 20 3.35 2.06 7.27
CA ASP A 20 4.75 1.61 7.31
C ASP A 20 5.49 1.78 5.97
N LEU A 21 4.78 1.91 4.85
CA LEU A 21 5.38 1.97 3.53
C LEU A 21 6.35 3.15 3.34
N PRO A 22 6.01 4.40 3.76
CA PRO A 22 6.94 5.51 3.64
C PRO A 22 8.23 5.31 4.45
N LEU A 23 8.12 4.71 5.64
CA LEU A 23 9.27 4.38 6.49
C LEU A 23 10.17 3.34 5.80
N ALA A 24 9.59 2.31 5.20
CA ALA A 24 10.33 1.28 4.47
C ALA A 24 11.06 1.86 3.25
N VAL A 25 10.41 2.72 2.47
CA VAL A 25 11.00 3.41 1.32
C VAL A 25 12.18 4.28 1.77
N ALA A 26 12.00 5.08 2.83
CA ALA A 26 13.04 5.96 3.34
C ALA A 26 14.23 5.16 3.90
N ALA A 27 13.99 4.10 4.67
CA ALA A 27 15.02 3.21 5.20
C ALA A 27 15.78 2.48 4.07
N ARG A 28 15.11 2.07 3.01
CA ARG A 28 15.75 1.46 1.84
C ARG A 28 16.67 2.43 1.13
N CYS A 29 16.23 3.67 0.90
CA CYS A 29 17.09 4.71 0.32
C CYS A 29 18.33 4.95 1.17
N GLU A 30 18.17 5.03 2.51
CA GLU A 30 19.29 5.18 3.45
C GLU A 30 20.28 4.01 3.36
N ALA A 31 19.79 2.78 3.34
CA ALA A 31 20.62 1.57 3.25
C ALA A 31 21.41 1.48 1.92
N GLU A 32 20.85 2.01 0.84
CA GLU A 32 21.49 2.05 -0.48
C GLU A 32 22.34 3.32 -0.71
N GLY A 33 22.37 4.24 0.24
CA GLY A 33 23.05 5.53 0.08
C GLY A 33 22.41 6.44 -0.97
N ARG A 34 21.15 6.21 -1.31
CA ARG A 34 20.39 7.03 -2.25
C ARG A 34 19.93 8.32 -1.56
N PRO A 35 20.22 9.52 -2.11
CA PRO A 35 19.77 10.77 -1.52
C PRO A 35 18.24 10.86 -1.55
N ILE A 36 17.64 11.29 -0.41
CA ILE A 36 16.20 11.41 -0.24
C ILE A 36 15.84 12.75 0.40
N PHE A 37 14.68 13.29 0.05
CA PHE A 37 14.01 14.39 0.74
C PHE A 37 12.55 14.03 0.98
N VAL A 38 12.09 14.11 2.23
CA VAL A 38 10.77 13.63 2.64
C VAL A 38 9.79 14.81 2.76
N ILE A 39 8.73 14.78 1.99
CA ILE A 39 7.56 15.64 2.17
C ILE A 39 6.59 14.90 3.09
N ARG A 40 6.54 15.29 4.36
CA ARG A 40 5.62 14.71 5.34
C ARG A 40 4.27 15.39 5.23
N LEU A 41 3.23 14.63 4.85
CA LEU A 41 1.88 15.17 4.77
C LEU A 41 1.28 15.35 6.16
N GLU A 42 0.95 16.60 6.51
CA GLU A 42 0.37 16.98 7.81
C GLU A 42 -0.89 16.17 8.11
N GLY A 43 -0.94 15.58 9.30
CA GLY A 43 -2.06 14.76 9.77
C GLY A 43 -2.03 13.29 9.30
N PHE A 44 -1.05 12.89 8.48
CA PHE A 44 -0.92 11.52 7.97
C PHE A 44 0.43 10.90 8.24
N ALA A 45 1.51 11.62 7.96
CA ALA A 45 2.87 11.09 8.00
C ALA A 45 3.26 10.60 9.40
N ASP A 46 3.97 9.46 9.44
CA ASP A 46 4.50 8.93 10.69
C ASP A 46 5.56 9.88 11.26
N PRO A 47 5.51 10.21 12.57
CA PRO A 47 6.48 11.09 13.23
C PRO A 47 7.93 10.63 13.10
N HIS A 48 8.21 9.32 12.98
CA HIS A 48 9.57 8.81 12.82
C HIS A 48 10.23 9.22 11.50
N LEU A 49 9.46 9.71 10.52
CA LEU A 49 10.01 10.24 9.26
C LEU A 49 10.84 11.52 9.44
N VAL A 50 10.78 12.18 10.59
CA VAL A 50 11.61 13.37 10.89
C VAL A 50 13.13 13.07 10.94
N ARG A 51 13.52 11.79 11.04
CA ARG A 51 14.94 11.39 11.02
C ARG A 51 15.62 11.62 9.66
N TRP A 52 14.84 11.71 8.58
CA TRP A 52 15.35 12.03 7.25
C TRP A 52 15.13 13.50 6.90
N PRO A 53 16.01 14.08 6.07
CA PRO A 53 15.84 15.46 5.57
C PRO A 53 14.45 15.62 4.94
N GLY A 54 13.73 16.70 5.26
CA GLY A 54 12.41 16.93 4.72
C GLY A 54 11.64 18.03 5.44
N ASP A 55 10.47 18.34 4.90
CA ASP A 55 9.57 19.38 5.40
C ASP A 55 8.14 18.85 5.55
N ASP A 56 7.34 19.57 6.35
CA ASP A 56 5.93 19.27 6.59
C ASP A 56 5.04 20.16 5.72
N PHE A 57 4.07 19.56 5.04
CA PHE A 57 3.14 20.29 4.18
C PHE A 57 1.72 19.76 4.30
N GLY A 58 0.75 20.69 4.34
CA GLY A 58 -0.63 20.35 4.05
C GLY A 58 -0.78 19.88 2.60
N MET A 59 -1.59 18.84 2.35
CA MET A 59 -1.73 18.19 1.05
C MET A 59 -2.13 19.12 -0.11
N ALA A 60 -2.76 20.26 0.18
CA ALA A 60 -3.16 21.23 -0.86
C ALA A 60 -2.08 22.27 -1.18
N ARG A 61 -0.94 22.26 -0.49
CA ARG A 61 0.16 23.21 -0.71
C ARG A 61 1.11 22.74 -1.80
N ILE A 62 0.56 22.43 -2.95
CA ILE A 62 1.27 21.82 -4.09
C ILE A 62 2.44 22.69 -4.56
N GLY A 63 2.29 24.01 -4.61
CA GLY A 63 3.37 24.91 -4.99
C GLY A 63 4.53 24.93 -3.98
N GLY A 64 4.23 24.88 -2.68
CA GLY A 64 5.23 24.73 -1.63
C GLY A 64 6.00 23.42 -1.75
N ILE A 65 5.30 22.30 -1.92
CA ILE A 65 5.88 20.98 -2.13
C ILE A 65 6.81 20.96 -3.35
N LEU A 66 6.33 21.43 -4.50
CA LEU A 66 7.12 21.47 -5.73
C LEU A 66 8.36 22.35 -5.59
N LYS A 67 8.22 23.51 -4.91
CA LYS A 67 9.35 24.41 -4.64
C LYS A 67 10.40 23.74 -3.76
N ALA A 68 9.98 23.06 -2.68
CA ALA A 68 10.88 22.33 -1.78
C ALA A 68 11.62 21.22 -2.52
N LEU A 69 10.92 20.38 -3.29
CA LEU A 69 11.52 19.31 -4.08
C LEU A 69 12.56 19.82 -5.09
N LYS A 70 12.24 20.92 -5.79
CA LYS A 70 13.16 21.54 -6.76
C LYS A 70 14.37 22.18 -6.07
N ALA A 71 14.17 22.87 -4.95
CA ALA A 71 15.26 23.48 -4.19
C ALA A 71 16.26 22.44 -3.66
N GLU A 72 15.74 21.26 -3.29
CA GLU A 72 16.53 20.12 -2.85
C GLU A 72 17.11 19.29 -4.00
N GLY A 73 16.85 19.66 -5.25
CA GLY A 73 17.37 18.94 -6.41
C GLY A 73 16.79 17.56 -6.60
N CYS A 74 15.55 17.32 -6.15
CA CYS A 74 14.85 16.07 -6.43
C CYS A 74 14.51 15.97 -7.92
N GLU A 75 14.81 14.83 -8.52
CA GLU A 75 14.54 14.52 -9.93
C GLU A 75 13.40 13.51 -10.10
N VAL A 76 13.13 12.78 -9.04
CA VAL A 76 12.16 11.70 -8.99
C VAL A 76 11.23 11.91 -7.80
N VAL A 77 9.97 11.52 -7.92
CA VAL A 77 9.01 11.53 -6.84
C VAL A 77 8.39 10.14 -6.66
N CYS A 78 8.24 9.72 -5.40
CA CYS A 78 7.48 8.55 -5.01
C CYS A 78 6.36 8.98 -4.05
N LEU A 79 5.14 8.53 -4.30
CA LEU A 79 4.03 8.67 -3.37
C LEU A 79 3.87 7.37 -2.61
N ALA A 80 3.95 7.42 -1.29
CA ALA A 80 3.84 6.23 -0.45
C ALA A 80 2.99 6.48 0.79
N GLY A 81 2.23 5.47 1.19
CA GLY A 81 1.41 5.49 2.39
C GLY A 81 -0.03 5.96 2.19
N ASN A 82 -0.83 5.75 3.22
CA ASN A 82 -2.26 6.01 3.16
C ASN A 82 -2.57 7.48 3.39
N VAL A 83 -3.44 8.04 2.56
CA VAL A 83 -4.00 9.37 2.72
C VAL A 83 -5.51 9.27 2.55
N SER A 84 -6.26 9.51 3.62
CA SER A 84 -7.72 9.52 3.52
C SER A 84 -8.19 10.70 2.69
N ARG A 85 -9.29 10.50 1.97
CA ARG A 85 -9.87 11.54 1.12
C ARG A 85 -10.27 12.74 1.97
N PRO A 86 -9.74 13.96 1.69
CA PRO A 86 -10.05 15.14 2.46
C PRO A 86 -11.44 15.69 2.10
N ASP A 87 -12.01 16.46 3.02
CA ASP A 87 -13.03 17.42 2.63
C ASP A 87 -12.36 18.57 1.86
N PHE A 88 -12.54 18.58 0.54
CA PHE A 88 -11.92 19.57 -0.35
C PHE A 88 -12.27 21.03 0.01
N LYS A 89 -13.39 21.26 0.75
CA LYS A 89 -13.82 22.60 1.18
C LYS A 89 -12.97 23.15 2.33
N THR A 90 -12.33 22.26 3.09
CA THR A 90 -11.50 22.65 4.25
C THR A 90 -10.04 22.84 3.89
N LEU A 91 -9.64 22.46 2.68
CA LEU A 91 -8.27 22.58 2.22
C LEU A 91 -7.83 24.05 2.11
N LYS A 92 -6.55 24.29 2.44
CA LYS A 92 -5.91 25.62 2.35
C LYS A 92 -4.85 25.58 1.25
N PRO A 93 -5.24 25.68 -0.04
CA PRO A 93 -4.30 25.64 -1.13
C PRO A 93 -3.42 26.90 -1.19
N ASP A 94 -2.19 26.76 -1.66
CA ASP A 94 -1.39 27.86 -2.18
C ASP A 94 -1.84 28.22 -3.63
N LEU A 95 -1.19 29.18 -4.27
CA LEU A 95 -1.55 29.63 -5.62
C LEU A 95 -1.53 28.49 -6.65
N LYS A 96 -0.51 27.64 -6.61
CA LYS A 96 -0.42 26.48 -7.50
C LYS A 96 -1.49 25.44 -7.17
N GLY A 97 -1.65 25.13 -5.88
CA GLY A 97 -2.70 24.25 -5.39
C GLY A 97 -4.08 24.70 -5.83
N ALA A 98 -4.39 26.00 -5.68
CA ALA A 98 -5.67 26.58 -6.14
C ALA A 98 -5.88 26.42 -7.65
N SER A 99 -4.82 26.52 -8.47
CA SER A 99 -4.90 26.36 -9.92
C SER A 99 -5.18 24.91 -10.37
N VAL A 100 -4.68 23.91 -9.63
CA VAL A 100 -4.84 22.50 -9.98
C VAL A 100 -6.01 21.83 -9.27
N LEU A 101 -6.46 22.38 -8.15
CA LEU A 101 -7.53 21.83 -7.29
C LEU A 101 -8.84 21.53 -8.04
N PRO A 102 -9.36 22.37 -8.96
CA PRO A 102 -10.57 22.05 -9.70
C PRO A 102 -10.43 20.74 -10.52
N GLY A 103 -9.26 20.54 -11.15
CA GLY A 103 -8.96 19.32 -11.88
C GLY A 103 -8.84 18.07 -10.96
N ILE A 104 -8.27 18.24 -9.76
CA ILE A 104 -8.17 17.20 -8.74
C ILE A 104 -9.57 16.82 -8.23
N VAL A 105 -10.42 17.80 -7.91
CA VAL A 105 -11.81 17.57 -7.49
C VAL A 105 -12.61 16.86 -8.57
N ALA A 106 -12.50 17.29 -9.82
CA ALA A 106 -13.15 16.64 -10.95
C ALA A 106 -12.67 15.19 -11.17
N ALA A 107 -11.38 14.90 -10.94
CA ALA A 107 -10.85 13.54 -10.99
C ALA A 107 -11.37 12.70 -9.82
N ALA A 108 -11.46 13.28 -8.62
CA ALA A 108 -11.96 12.61 -7.44
C ALA A 108 -13.42 12.15 -7.56
N THR A 109 -14.25 12.79 -8.40
CA THR A 109 -15.62 12.31 -8.67
C THR A 109 -15.66 11.06 -9.54
N LYS A 110 -14.54 10.70 -10.19
CA LYS A 110 -14.42 9.54 -11.08
C LYS A 110 -13.80 8.31 -10.40
N GLY A 111 -13.35 8.46 -9.14
CA GLY A 111 -12.72 7.41 -8.36
C GLY A 111 -11.31 7.78 -7.87
N ASP A 112 -10.76 6.94 -6.99
CA ASP A 112 -9.47 7.20 -6.35
C ASP A 112 -8.30 7.01 -7.32
N ASP A 113 -8.39 6.06 -8.25
CA ASP A 113 -7.38 5.88 -9.29
C ASP A 113 -7.28 7.10 -10.23
N ALA A 114 -8.43 7.67 -10.65
CA ALA A 114 -8.43 8.89 -11.45
C ALA A 114 -7.85 10.09 -10.68
N LEU A 115 -8.14 10.19 -9.39
CA LEU A 115 -7.57 11.20 -8.49
C LEU A 115 -6.05 11.06 -8.42
N LEU A 116 -5.56 9.86 -8.16
CA LEU A 116 -4.13 9.59 -8.02
C LEU A 116 -3.37 9.90 -9.32
N ARG A 117 -3.85 9.41 -10.47
CA ARG A 117 -3.27 9.77 -11.78
C ARG A 117 -3.24 11.27 -12.03
N LYS A 118 -4.28 12.00 -11.60
CA LYS A 118 -4.29 13.46 -11.72
C LYS A 118 -3.21 14.11 -10.85
N ILE A 119 -3.00 13.62 -9.63
CA ILE A 119 -1.93 14.10 -8.74
C ILE A 119 -0.56 13.83 -9.38
N LEU A 120 -0.31 12.61 -9.88
CA LEU A 120 0.95 12.26 -10.55
C LEU A 120 1.23 13.17 -11.73
N SER A 121 0.22 13.44 -12.57
CA SER A 121 0.36 14.33 -13.73
C SER A 121 0.81 15.75 -13.37
N VAL A 122 0.54 16.22 -12.13
CA VAL A 122 1.03 17.53 -11.66
C VAL A 122 2.53 17.52 -11.43
N PHE A 123 3.08 16.44 -10.87
CA PHE A 123 4.53 16.28 -10.66
C PHE A 123 5.25 16.07 -12.00
N GLU A 124 4.71 15.22 -12.87
CA GLU A 124 5.26 14.96 -14.19
C GLU A 124 5.32 16.24 -15.06
N ALA A 125 4.27 17.07 -15.01
CA ALA A 125 4.24 18.36 -15.72
C ALA A 125 5.31 19.36 -15.23
N GLU A 126 5.83 19.17 -14.02
CA GLU A 126 6.90 19.97 -13.44
C GLU A 126 8.30 19.36 -13.66
N GLY A 127 8.39 18.28 -14.44
CA GLY A 127 9.63 17.61 -14.84
C GLY A 127 10.14 16.57 -13.83
N LEU A 128 9.35 16.19 -12.83
CA LEU A 128 9.69 15.12 -11.90
C LEU A 128 9.25 13.77 -12.48
N ALA A 129 10.15 12.80 -12.55
CA ALA A 129 9.77 11.43 -12.90
C ALA A 129 9.05 10.77 -11.72
N VAL A 130 8.07 9.91 -11.99
CA VAL A 130 7.38 9.12 -10.96
C VAL A 130 8.02 7.73 -10.88
N GLU A 131 8.34 7.30 -9.67
CA GLU A 131 8.90 5.97 -9.39
C GLU A 131 8.02 5.26 -8.36
N GLY A 132 7.75 3.97 -8.58
CA GLY A 132 6.96 3.15 -7.68
C GLY A 132 7.69 2.79 -6.39
N ALA A 133 6.95 2.59 -5.32
CA ALA A 133 7.54 2.10 -4.08
C ALA A 133 8.11 0.69 -4.23
N ASP A 134 7.53 -0.15 -5.09
CA ASP A 134 8.01 -1.48 -5.45
C ASP A 134 9.38 -1.44 -6.14
N ASP A 135 9.57 -0.51 -7.08
CA ASP A 135 10.86 -0.30 -7.74
C ASP A 135 11.94 0.08 -6.73
N ILE A 136 11.63 0.99 -5.80
CA ILE A 136 12.55 1.47 -4.77
C ILE A 136 12.89 0.36 -3.76
N LEU A 137 11.89 -0.41 -3.36
CA LEU A 137 12.08 -1.56 -2.45
C LEU A 137 12.77 -2.75 -3.11
N GLY A 138 13.16 -2.62 -4.39
CA GLY A 138 13.93 -3.64 -5.11
C GLY A 138 13.08 -4.79 -5.60
N GLY A 139 11.77 -4.58 -5.82
CA GLY A 139 10.85 -5.60 -6.29
C GLY A 139 10.61 -6.72 -5.27
N GLU A 140 10.73 -6.43 -3.96
CA GLU A 140 10.37 -7.36 -2.90
C GLU A 140 8.86 -7.63 -2.90
N THR A 141 8.41 -8.33 -3.92
CA THR A 141 7.04 -8.80 -4.04
C THR A 141 6.92 -10.27 -3.61
N LEU A 142 5.71 -10.66 -3.24
CA LEU A 142 5.39 -12.02 -2.88
C LEU A 142 5.55 -12.93 -4.11
N GLY A 143 6.51 -13.86 -4.05
CA GLY A 143 6.70 -14.91 -5.08
C GLY A 143 5.57 -15.94 -5.05
N ALA A 144 5.52 -16.81 -6.08
CA ALA A 144 4.59 -17.94 -6.10
C ALA A 144 4.90 -18.95 -4.98
N GLY A 145 3.86 -19.51 -4.38
CA GLY A 145 3.97 -20.51 -3.31
C GLY A 145 4.07 -19.91 -1.90
N ALA A 146 4.55 -20.70 -0.95
CA ALA A 146 4.64 -20.33 0.46
C ALA A 146 5.82 -19.38 0.73
N LEU A 147 5.55 -18.36 1.54
CA LEU A 147 6.56 -17.53 2.18
C LEU A 147 6.57 -17.89 3.68
N GLY A 148 7.67 -18.52 4.15
CA GLY A 148 7.76 -19.08 5.50
C GLY A 148 7.46 -20.56 5.55
N ARG A 149 7.21 -21.11 6.75
CA ARG A 149 7.10 -22.56 6.98
C ARG A 149 5.71 -23.14 6.71
N ALA A 150 4.67 -22.33 6.99
CA ALA A 150 3.30 -22.79 6.83
C ALA A 150 2.84 -22.69 5.38
N ALA A 151 2.10 -23.71 4.93
CA ALA A 151 1.40 -23.71 3.65
C ALA A 151 -0.11 -23.89 3.90
N PRO A 152 -0.97 -23.34 3.02
CA PRO A 152 -2.42 -23.50 3.18
C PRO A 152 -2.84 -24.95 2.91
N THR A 153 -3.85 -25.42 3.66
CA THR A 153 -4.58 -26.66 3.30
C THR A 153 -5.38 -26.44 2.00
N PRO A 154 -5.87 -27.50 1.34
CA PRO A 154 -6.73 -27.36 0.16
C PRO A 154 -7.96 -26.46 0.41
N GLU A 155 -8.59 -26.56 1.58
CA GLU A 155 -9.76 -25.75 1.96
C GLU A 155 -9.39 -24.28 2.17
N GLN A 156 -8.28 -24.02 2.86
CA GLN A 156 -7.75 -22.67 3.06
C GLN A 156 -7.33 -22.02 1.74
N LEU A 157 -6.82 -22.82 0.80
CA LEU A 157 -6.47 -22.32 -0.54
C LEU A 157 -7.72 -21.95 -1.36
N LEU A 158 -8.84 -22.68 -1.19
CA LEU A 158 -10.12 -22.30 -1.80
C LEU A 158 -10.63 -20.97 -1.24
N ASP A 159 -10.55 -20.78 0.08
CA ASP A 159 -10.91 -19.52 0.72
C ASP A 159 -10.03 -18.37 0.22
N LEU A 160 -8.72 -18.58 0.14
CA LEU A 160 -7.80 -17.59 -0.39
C LEU A 160 -8.12 -17.20 -1.85
N ARG A 161 -8.34 -18.19 -2.72
CA ARG A 161 -8.69 -17.94 -4.12
C ARG A 161 -9.99 -17.15 -4.25
N LYS A 162 -10.98 -17.48 -3.41
CA LYS A 162 -12.24 -16.72 -3.35
C LYS A 162 -11.99 -15.30 -2.84
N ALA A 163 -11.18 -15.12 -1.80
CA ALA A 163 -10.82 -13.80 -1.27
C ALA A 163 -10.13 -12.92 -2.33
N LEU A 164 -9.17 -13.50 -3.08
CA LEU A 164 -8.51 -12.81 -4.19
C LEU A 164 -9.49 -12.42 -5.29
N HIS A 165 -10.42 -13.31 -5.67
CA HIS A 165 -11.45 -13.00 -6.65
C HIS A 165 -12.37 -11.86 -6.20
N VAL A 166 -12.81 -11.87 -4.91
CA VAL A 166 -13.62 -10.78 -4.35
C VAL A 166 -12.85 -9.47 -4.31
N ALA A 167 -11.57 -9.50 -3.92
CA ALA A 167 -10.71 -8.31 -3.91
C ALA A 167 -10.57 -7.70 -5.32
N GLU A 168 -10.37 -8.53 -6.36
CA GLU A 168 -10.32 -8.08 -7.76
C GLU A 168 -11.64 -7.43 -8.20
N LYS A 169 -12.77 -8.07 -7.89
CA LYS A 169 -14.10 -7.51 -8.25
C LYS A 169 -14.40 -6.21 -7.51
N SER A 170 -13.99 -6.09 -6.25
CA SER A 170 -14.04 -4.83 -5.50
C SER A 170 -13.13 -3.77 -6.12
N GLY A 171 -11.97 -4.18 -6.61
CA GLY A 171 -11.03 -3.31 -7.32
C GLY A 171 -11.59 -2.78 -8.64
N GLU A 172 -12.33 -3.60 -9.42
CA GLU A 172 -13.03 -3.17 -10.63
C GLU A 172 -14.05 -2.04 -10.35
N LEU A 173 -14.63 -2.05 -9.15
CA LEU A 173 -15.58 -1.03 -8.69
C LEU A 173 -14.91 0.14 -7.94
N ASP A 174 -13.59 0.14 -7.85
CA ASP A 174 -12.78 1.12 -7.09
C ASP A 174 -13.16 1.22 -5.59
N ILE A 175 -13.58 0.09 -4.99
CA ILE A 175 -13.96 0.02 -3.56
C ILE A 175 -12.74 -0.21 -2.69
N GLY A 176 -11.95 -1.26 -2.99
CA GLY A 176 -10.79 -1.66 -2.20
C GLY A 176 -10.02 -2.80 -2.88
N GLN A 177 -8.99 -3.31 -2.20
CA GLN A 177 -8.06 -4.30 -2.77
C GLN A 177 -7.84 -5.51 -1.86
N GLY A 178 -8.67 -5.67 -0.83
CA GLY A 178 -8.61 -6.77 0.12
C GLY A 178 -9.99 -7.38 0.42
N ALA A 179 -10.02 -8.68 0.69
CA ALA A 179 -11.20 -9.36 1.19
C ALA A 179 -10.82 -10.50 2.14
N VAL A 180 -11.72 -10.82 3.07
CA VAL A 180 -11.59 -11.95 3.99
C VAL A 180 -12.67 -12.97 3.69
N VAL A 181 -12.24 -14.22 3.51
CA VAL A 181 -13.11 -15.38 3.29
C VAL A 181 -12.79 -16.45 4.32
N CYS A 182 -13.81 -17.08 4.88
CA CYS A 182 -13.69 -18.19 5.80
C CYS A 182 -14.79 -19.22 5.54
N ASP A 183 -14.42 -20.49 5.40
CA ASP A 183 -15.34 -21.60 5.09
C ASP A 183 -16.27 -21.28 3.89
N GLY A 184 -15.72 -20.61 2.87
CA GLY A 184 -16.45 -20.18 1.69
C GLY A 184 -17.32 -18.92 1.88
N LEU A 185 -17.42 -18.33 3.06
CA LEU A 185 -18.18 -17.11 3.34
C LEU A 185 -17.31 -15.88 3.24
N VAL A 186 -17.77 -14.83 2.55
CA VAL A 186 -17.12 -13.52 2.55
C VAL A 186 -17.45 -12.82 3.86
N LEU A 187 -16.48 -12.64 4.75
CA LEU A 187 -16.67 -11.99 6.05
C LEU A 187 -16.48 -10.48 5.98
N ALA A 188 -15.58 -10.02 5.11
CA ALA A 188 -15.30 -8.60 4.94
C ALA A 188 -14.74 -8.31 3.56
N VAL A 189 -14.99 -7.09 3.10
CA VAL A 189 -14.33 -6.46 1.95
C VAL A 189 -13.72 -5.17 2.45
N GLU A 190 -12.47 -4.91 2.05
CA GLU A 190 -11.76 -3.66 2.32
C GLU A 190 -12.40 -2.52 1.54
N ALA A 191 -12.58 -1.37 2.19
CA ALA A 191 -13.01 -0.13 1.57
C ALA A 191 -12.11 1.02 2.06
N GLN A 192 -12.65 2.22 2.23
CA GLN A 192 -11.88 3.41 2.64
C GLN A 192 -11.26 3.32 4.04
N GLU A 193 -11.72 2.39 4.88
CA GLU A 193 -11.16 2.14 6.21
C GLU A 193 -9.77 1.50 6.19
N GLY A 194 -9.41 0.84 5.08
CA GLY A 194 -8.14 0.14 4.91
C GLY A 194 -8.07 -1.24 5.59
N THR A 195 -6.98 -1.98 5.32
CA THR A 195 -6.81 -3.38 5.74
C THR A 195 -6.85 -3.57 7.25
N ASP A 196 -6.19 -2.69 8.01
CA ASP A 196 -6.08 -2.82 9.48
C ASP A 196 -7.45 -2.72 10.16
N ALA A 197 -8.26 -1.74 9.76
CA ALA A 197 -9.61 -1.56 10.31
C ALA A 197 -10.56 -2.67 9.84
N MET A 198 -10.43 -3.15 8.60
CA MET A 198 -11.17 -4.31 8.12
C MET A 198 -10.86 -5.56 8.96
N LEU A 199 -9.58 -5.86 9.21
CA LEU A 199 -9.16 -7.00 10.04
C LEU A 199 -9.65 -6.85 11.49
N SER A 200 -9.61 -5.64 12.06
CA SER A 200 -10.16 -5.36 13.38
C SER A 200 -11.66 -5.61 13.45
N ARG A 201 -12.41 -5.27 12.40
CA ARG A 201 -13.84 -5.56 12.26
C ARG A 201 -14.10 -7.07 12.19
N VAL A 202 -13.28 -7.81 11.44
CA VAL A 202 -13.36 -9.28 11.38
C VAL A 202 -13.08 -9.89 12.75
N ALA A 203 -12.08 -9.39 13.49
CA ALA A 203 -11.75 -9.86 14.84
C ALA A 203 -12.93 -9.72 15.83
N GLY A 204 -13.85 -8.79 15.58
CA GLY A 204 -15.08 -8.61 16.38
C GLY A 204 -16.23 -9.57 16.04
N LEU A 205 -16.12 -10.36 14.96
CA LEU A 205 -17.14 -11.35 14.59
C LEU A 205 -17.11 -12.56 15.54
N PRO A 206 -18.21 -13.33 15.64
CA PRO A 206 -18.23 -14.61 16.35
C PRO A 206 -17.14 -15.57 15.88
N ALA A 207 -16.49 -16.29 16.81
CA ALA A 207 -15.35 -17.15 16.52
C ALA A 207 -15.68 -18.37 15.63
N ASP A 208 -16.93 -18.81 15.62
CA ASP A 208 -17.43 -19.86 14.72
C ASP A 208 -17.41 -19.44 13.24
N LEU A 209 -17.55 -18.15 12.96
CA LEU A 209 -17.49 -17.63 11.59
C LEU A 209 -16.06 -17.41 11.06
N ARG A 210 -15.08 -17.12 11.94
CA ARG A 210 -13.74 -16.65 11.53
C ARG A 210 -12.56 -17.50 12.03
N GLY A 211 -12.76 -18.36 12.98
CA GLY A 211 -11.70 -19.04 13.70
C GLY A 211 -11.22 -18.27 14.94
N SER A 212 -10.28 -18.87 15.65
CA SER A 212 -9.73 -18.36 16.91
C SER A 212 -8.28 -18.80 17.10
N ALA A 213 -7.61 -18.28 18.11
CA ALA A 213 -6.26 -18.71 18.45
C ALA A 213 -6.20 -20.24 18.66
N GLY A 214 -5.30 -20.90 17.94
CA GLY A 214 -5.16 -22.38 17.95
C GLY A 214 -6.14 -23.13 17.05
N ALA A 215 -7.14 -22.43 16.46
CA ALA A 215 -8.10 -22.98 15.49
C ALA A 215 -8.36 -21.97 14.38
N PHE A 216 -7.29 -21.53 13.73
CA PHE A 216 -7.31 -20.55 12.66
C PHE A 216 -8.04 -21.07 11.41
N LYS A 217 -8.82 -20.21 10.77
CA LYS A 217 -9.60 -20.53 9.56
C LYS A 217 -9.56 -19.39 8.55
N GLY A 218 -9.85 -19.71 7.31
CA GLY A 218 -10.01 -18.71 6.26
C GLY A 218 -8.73 -17.94 5.92
N ALA A 219 -8.87 -16.96 5.07
CA ALA A 219 -7.74 -16.17 4.56
C ALA A 219 -8.10 -14.72 4.24
N LEU A 220 -7.13 -13.83 4.39
CA LEU A 220 -7.08 -12.53 3.74
C LEU A 220 -6.47 -12.67 2.35
N GLY A 221 -7.21 -12.28 1.31
CA GLY A 221 -6.68 -12.12 -0.05
C GLY A 221 -6.51 -10.65 -0.40
N LYS A 222 -5.33 -10.28 -0.95
CA LYS A 222 -5.08 -8.94 -1.48
C LYS A 222 -4.71 -9.02 -2.96
N ALA A 223 -5.38 -8.23 -3.78
CA ALA A 223 -5.17 -8.16 -5.23
C ALA A 223 -5.13 -6.71 -5.70
N PRO A 224 -4.26 -6.37 -6.70
CA PRO A 224 -4.26 -5.03 -7.27
C PRO A 224 -5.59 -4.76 -7.99
N LYS A 225 -6.00 -3.50 -8.01
CA LYS A 225 -7.15 -3.08 -8.81
C LYS A 225 -6.78 -3.18 -10.31
N PRO A 226 -7.64 -3.71 -11.19
CA PRO A 226 -7.29 -3.92 -12.60
C PRO A 226 -7.00 -2.65 -13.40
N ILE A 227 -7.54 -1.50 -12.96
CA ILE A 227 -7.43 -0.20 -13.63
C ILE A 227 -6.32 0.68 -13.03
N GLN A 228 -5.58 0.18 -12.06
CA GLN A 228 -4.65 0.93 -11.23
C GLN A 228 -3.31 1.20 -11.91
N ASP A 229 -2.73 2.38 -11.67
CA ASP A 229 -1.31 2.63 -11.96
C ASP A 229 -0.45 1.91 -10.90
N LEU A 230 0.12 0.76 -11.26
CA LEU A 230 0.90 -0.08 -10.35
C LEU A 230 2.12 0.65 -9.73
N ARG A 231 2.56 1.77 -10.33
CA ARG A 231 3.66 2.59 -9.76
C ARG A 231 3.31 3.22 -8.41
N VAL A 232 2.03 3.31 -8.05
CA VAL A 232 1.61 4.09 -6.88
C VAL A 232 0.64 3.40 -5.95
N ASP A 233 0.02 2.30 -6.35
CA ASP A 233 -1.03 1.69 -5.54
C ASP A 233 -1.03 0.15 -5.64
N MET A 234 0.12 -0.48 -5.52
CA MET A 234 0.19 -1.92 -5.31
C MET A 234 -0.26 -2.27 -3.88
N PRO A 235 -1.00 -3.38 -3.70
CA PRO A 235 -1.29 -3.87 -2.36
C PRO A 235 0.00 -4.19 -1.60
N VAL A 236 -0.02 -3.93 -0.31
CA VAL A 236 1.14 -4.06 0.57
C VAL A 236 0.77 -4.90 1.78
N ILE A 237 1.70 -5.70 2.29
CA ILE A 237 1.64 -6.33 3.61
C ILE A 237 2.95 -6.13 4.37
N GLY A 238 2.83 -6.05 5.71
CA GLY A 238 3.94 -6.05 6.66
C GLY A 238 3.70 -7.06 7.78
N ALA A 239 4.62 -7.17 8.73
CA ALA A 239 4.48 -8.03 9.91
C ALA A 239 3.20 -7.71 10.71
N ARG A 240 2.84 -6.42 10.80
CA ARG A 240 1.59 -5.96 11.44
C ARG A 240 0.34 -6.57 10.77
N THR A 241 0.31 -6.68 9.44
CA THR A 241 -0.83 -7.31 8.74
C THR A 241 -0.96 -8.78 9.15
N VAL A 242 0.17 -9.49 9.31
CA VAL A 242 0.17 -10.89 9.77
C VAL A 242 -0.36 -11.00 11.19
N GLU A 243 0.05 -10.10 12.09
CA GLU A 243 -0.41 -10.06 13.48
C GLU A 243 -1.92 -9.76 13.57
N LEU A 244 -2.42 -8.82 12.79
CA LEU A 244 -3.85 -8.50 12.74
C LEU A 244 -4.68 -9.64 12.14
N ALA A 245 -4.16 -10.36 11.13
CA ALA A 245 -4.81 -11.54 10.56
C ALA A 245 -4.91 -12.66 11.60
N ALA A 246 -3.85 -12.89 12.38
CA ALA A 246 -3.87 -13.83 13.50
C ALA A 246 -4.90 -13.44 14.58
N ALA A 247 -4.93 -12.14 14.97
CA ALA A 247 -5.92 -11.62 15.92
C ALA A 247 -7.36 -11.76 15.40
N ALA A 248 -7.55 -11.65 14.08
CA ALA A 248 -8.82 -11.91 13.41
C ALA A 248 -9.18 -13.41 13.33
N GLY A 249 -8.31 -14.32 13.77
CA GLY A 249 -8.55 -15.77 13.70
C GLY A 249 -8.31 -16.39 12.34
N LEU A 250 -7.62 -15.68 11.44
CA LEU A 250 -7.36 -16.17 10.08
C LEU A 250 -6.16 -17.12 10.04
N ALA A 251 -6.21 -18.12 9.16
CA ALA A 251 -5.15 -19.09 8.96
C ALA A 251 -3.99 -18.52 8.10
N GLY A 252 -4.24 -17.47 7.34
CA GLY A 252 -3.18 -16.86 6.56
C GLY A 252 -3.61 -15.70 5.68
N ILE A 253 -2.63 -15.28 4.89
CA ILE A 253 -2.73 -14.15 3.96
C ILE A 253 -2.20 -14.61 2.61
N GLY A 254 -2.78 -14.10 1.54
CA GLY A 254 -2.18 -14.27 0.23
C GLY A 254 -2.43 -13.12 -0.73
N GLY A 255 -1.69 -13.18 -1.83
CA GLY A 255 -1.77 -12.22 -2.92
C GLY A 255 -1.46 -12.85 -4.25
N VAL A 256 -1.68 -12.13 -5.33
CA VAL A 256 -1.22 -12.54 -6.66
C VAL A 256 0.31 -12.46 -6.69
N ALA A 257 0.98 -13.53 -7.11
CA ALA A 257 2.43 -13.59 -7.21
C ALA A 257 2.96 -12.44 -8.08
N GLY A 258 4.03 -11.77 -7.60
CA GLY A 258 4.60 -10.60 -8.25
C GLY A 258 3.80 -9.29 -8.09
N LYS A 259 2.64 -9.30 -7.43
CA LYS A 259 1.74 -8.14 -7.34
C LYS A 259 1.32 -7.78 -5.91
N LEU A 260 2.09 -8.19 -4.92
CA LEU A 260 1.90 -7.84 -3.51
C LEU A 260 3.25 -7.46 -2.91
N ILE A 261 3.41 -6.21 -2.49
CA ILE A 261 4.65 -5.69 -1.90
C ILE A 261 4.80 -6.23 -0.48
N LEU A 262 6.03 -6.65 -0.15
CA LEU A 262 6.42 -7.09 1.19
C LEU A 262 7.25 -6.00 1.88
N ILE A 263 6.72 -5.41 2.95
CA ILE A 263 7.50 -4.52 3.81
C ILE A 263 8.25 -5.38 4.84
N ASP A 264 9.57 -5.41 4.74
CA ASP A 264 10.43 -6.23 5.59
C ASP A 264 10.05 -7.73 5.52
N ARG A 265 10.47 -8.36 4.43
CA ARG A 265 10.25 -9.80 4.16
C ARG A 265 10.65 -10.69 5.36
N ALA A 266 11.75 -10.35 6.03
CA ALA A 266 12.24 -11.15 7.15
C ALA A 266 11.31 -11.04 8.36
N ALA A 267 10.81 -9.84 8.68
CA ALA A 267 9.84 -9.62 9.75
C ALA A 267 8.49 -10.32 9.46
N ILE A 268 8.04 -10.31 8.20
CA ILE A 268 6.82 -11.04 7.78
C ILE A 268 6.99 -12.53 8.00
N ILE A 269 8.10 -13.14 7.55
CA ILE A 269 8.39 -14.56 7.75
C ILE A 269 8.43 -14.89 9.25
N ALA A 270 9.16 -14.09 10.04
CA ALA A 270 9.27 -14.32 11.48
C ALA A 270 7.91 -14.25 12.19
N ALA A 271 7.06 -13.29 11.84
CA ALA A 271 5.71 -13.17 12.38
C ALA A 271 4.82 -14.36 11.96
N ALA A 272 4.83 -14.72 10.67
CA ALA A 272 4.04 -15.83 10.13
C ALA A 272 4.44 -17.16 10.78
N ASP A 273 5.74 -17.45 10.86
CA ASP A 273 6.26 -18.69 11.47
C ASP A 273 5.98 -18.77 12.98
N ARG A 274 6.07 -17.65 13.69
CA ARG A 274 5.77 -17.56 15.13
C ARG A 274 4.29 -17.81 15.43
N LEU A 275 3.41 -17.29 14.58
CA LEU A 275 1.97 -17.35 14.75
C LEU A 275 1.34 -18.57 14.09
N GLY A 276 2.08 -19.30 13.24
CA GLY A 276 1.60 -20.47 12.53
C GLY A 276 0.67 -20.12 11.34
N LEU A 277 0.78 -18.91 10.79
CA LEU A 277 0.02 -18.48 9.63
C LEU A 277 0.77 -18.76 8.33
N PHE A 278 0.03 -19.10 7.28
CA PHE A 278 0.62 -19.10 5.95
C PHE A 278 0.65 -17.69 5.34
N VAL A 279 1.67 -17.42 4.52
CA VAL A 279 1.69 -16.32 3.55
C VAL A 279 1.92 -16.94 2.19
N TRP A 280 0.99 -16.73 1.23
CA TRP A 280 0.94 -17.48 -0.02
C TRP A 280 0.82 -16.59 -1.24
N GLY A 281 1.71 -16.78 -2.21
CA GLY A 281 1.59 -16.21 -3.55
C GLY A 281 0.86 -17.13 -4.51
N GLU A 282 -0.32 -16.72 -4.95
CA GLU A 282 -1.09 -17.46 -5.95
C GLU A 282 -0.56 -17.16 -7.34
N ASP A 283 -0.12 -18.21 -8.03
CA ASP A 283 0.29 -18.12 -9.44
C ASP A 283 -0.96 -18.02 -10.32
N ARG A 284 -1.03 -16.97 -11.11
CA ARG A 284 -2.10 -16.70 -12.07
C ARG A 284 -1.56 -16.39 -13.46
N SER A 285 -0.37 -16.93 -13.77
CA SER A 285 0.23 -16.85 -15.11
C SER A 285 -0.56 -17.67 -16.15
#